data_8a3f8d4da37d308be354d0bf9599f039
#
_entry.id   8a3f8d4da37d308be354d0bf9599f039
#
_cell.length_a   1.000
_cell.length_b   1.000
_cell.length_c   1.000
_cell.angle_alpha   90.00
_cell.angle_beta   90.00
_cell.angle_gamma   90.00
#
_symmetry.space_group_name_H-M   'P 1'
#
loop_
_entity.id
_entity.type
_entity.pdbx_description
1 polymer ?
#
loop_
_entity_poly.entity_id
_entity_poly.type
_entity_poly.pdbx_seq_one_letter_code
_entity_poly.pdbx_strand_id
1 'polypeptide(L)'
;MNHYHAPVTDSPPLISTNPDEPAALVTIEKADSSQIRIYLDPNCPEQSSGLARLEALQSSALRVLADCEAELRAAHGQAGQQLLALAGDLARVLAQAAQLKADGEVLRRGHSTLAQELNSLQSEQGRLIQLLSDSQITMAHLVSSVSDVLDTLNKDRGVARPRLKADLQRAPSKGVRPRGCANGSRPRDCYDIYSSGQQEDGIYSVYPTHYPAGFQVFCDMRTDGGGWTVVQRREDGSVNFFRGWEAYREGFGKLTGEQWLGLKRMHVLTIQAHYELRIDLEDFENSTAFAHYGTFGVGLNSVDAEEDGYPLTVTDYSGTAGDSFLKHDGMRFTTKDVDNDHSENNCAAFYHGAWWYRNCHTSNLNGQYLKGHHTSYADGIEWSSWTGWQYSLKFTEMKIRPVKTEN
;
A
#
# COMPACT_ATOMS: atom_id res chain seq x y z
N MET A 1 26.50 28.47 15.53
CA MET A 1 27.78 29.15 15.64
C MET A 1 27.54 30.54 16.19
N ASN A 2 27.72 30.75 17.48
CA ASN A 2 27.79 32.07 18.07
C ASN A 2 28.87 31.95 19.15
N HIS A 3 30.03 32.53 18.85
CA HIS A 3 31.17 32.64 19.75
C HIS A 3 30.84 33.73 20.78
N TYR A 4 30.70 33.36 22.04
CA TYR A 4 30.86 34.30 23.15
C TYR A 4 32.30 34.31 23.61
N HIS A 5 33.03 35.34 23.22
CA HIS A 5 34.30 35.71 23.86
C HIS A 5 33.96 36.48 25.12
N ALA A 6 34.30 35.91 26.26
CA ALA A 6 34.42 36.68 27.50
C ALA A 6 35.77 37.39 27.51
N PRO A 7 35.85 38.67 27.84
CA PRO A 7 37.16 39.35 28.00
C PRO A 7 37.83 38.89 29.29
N VAL A 8 38.98 38.24 29.16
CA VAL A 8 39.91 38.02 30.25
C VAL A 8 40.63 39.36 30.47
N THR A 9 40.32 40.04 31.54
CA THR A 9 41.15 41.16 32.02
C THR A 9 42.17 40.60 32.99
N ASP A 10 43.39 40.36 32.50
CA ASP A 10 44.58 40.15 33.32
C ASP A 10 44.93 41.47 34.02
N SER A 11 44.55 41.61 35.27
CA SER A 11 45.15 42.53 36.21
C SER A 11 45.05 41.92 37.60
N PRO A 12 46.19 41.62 38.28
CA PRO A 12 46.14 41.13 39.65
C PRO A 12 45.58 42.23 40.57
N PRO A 13 44.86 41.87 41.62
CA PRO A 13 44.31 42.85 42.56
C PRO A 13 45.43 43.56 43.26
N LEU A 14 45.46 44.87 43.16
CA LEU A 14 46.38 45.72 43.94
C LEU A 14 46.06 45.58 45.43
N ILE A 15 46.88 44.84 46.16
CA ILE A 15 46.84 44.78 47.60
C ILE A 15 47.62 46.03 48.09
N SER A 16 46.90 47.05 48.54
CA SER A 16 47.49 48.19 49.27
C SER A 16 47.73 47.79 50.72
N THR A 17 48.95 47.62 51.09
CA THR A 17 49.37 47.39 52.50
C THR A 17 49.66 48.72 53.14
N ASN A 18 48.67 49.48 53.60
CA ASN A 18 48.85 50.62 54.47
C ASN A 18 48.43 50.20 55.89
N PRO A 19 49.31 50.31 56.94
CA PRO A 19 49.02 49.77 58.27
C PRO A 19 47.90 50.49 59.07
N ASP A 20 47.28 51.54 58.51
CA ASP A 20 46.21 52.30 59.13
C ASP A 20 44.83 52.18 58.48
N GLU A 21 44.63 51.27 57.52
CA GLU A 21 43.34 51.00 56.94
C GLU A 21 42.79 49.68 57.48
N PRO A 22 41.62 49.72 58.17
CA PRO A 22 41.15 48.56 58.96
C PRO A 22 40.43 47.48 58.21
N ALA A 23 40.30 47.51 56.86
CA ALA A 23 39.63 46.43 56.13
C ALA A 23 39.99 46.37 54.67
N ALA A 24 40.42 45.21 54.20
CA ALA A 24 40.49 44.93 52.75
C ALA A 24 39.08 44.72 52.18
N LEU A 25 38.72 45.49 51.13
CA LEU A 25 37.46 45.40 50.43
C LEU A 25 37.61 44.57 49.17
N VAL A 26 36.95 43.40 49.09
CA VAL A 26 36.84 42.62 47.86
C VAL A 26 35.48 42.90 47.23
N THR A 27 35.49 43.38 45.98
CA THR A 27 34.28 43.59 45.20
C THR A 27 34.18 42.53 44.12
N ILE A 28 33.12 41.74 44.10
CA ILE A 28 32.86 40.73 43.06
C ILE A 28 31.69 41.26 42.24
N GLU A 29 31.89 41.42 40.95
CA GLU A 29 30.84 41.80 39.98
C GLU A 29 30.22 40.55 39.35
N LYS A 30 28.89 40.44 39.40
CA LYS A 30 28.14 39.34 38.76
C LYS A 30 27.80 39.69 37.33
N ALA A 31 27.48 38.66 36.55
CA ALA A 31 27.08 38.79 35.16
C ALA A 31 25.80 39.64 34.94
N ASP A 32 25.02 39.89 36.00
CA ASP A 32 23.82 40.73 36.00
C ASP A 32 24.10 42.18 36.41
N SER A 33 25.39 42.59 36.45
CA SER A 33 25.87 43.90 36.90
C SER A 33 25.64 44.19 38.38
N SER A 34 25.22 43.22 39.18
CA SER A 34 25.13 43.38 40.65
C SER A 34 26.51 43.14 41.30
N GLN A 35 26.81 43.91 42.31
CA GLN A 35 28.11 43.86 43.00
C GLN A 35 27.93 43.27 44.43
N ILE A 36 28.81 42.31 44.79
CA ILE A 36 28.96 41.82 46.13
C ILE A 36 30.21 42.45 46.73
N ARG A 37 30.08 43.21 47.82
CA ARG A 37 31.19 43.80 48.54
C ARG A 37 31.43 43.03 49.82
N ILE A 38 32.65 42.50 49.99
CA ILE A 38 33.06 41.74 51.17
C ILE A 38 34.12 42.55 51.88
N TYR A 39 33.85 42.89 53.15
CA TYR A 39 34.78 43.57 54.06
C TYR A 39 35.55 42.51 54.84
N LEU A 40 36.87 42.50 54.75
CA LEU A 40 37.74 41.58 55.46
C LEU A 40 38.40 42.34 56.65
N ASP A 41 38.02 42.00 57.88
CA ASP A 41 38.67 42.53 59.08
C ASP A 41 39.73 41.55 59.52
N PRO A 42 41.06 41.98 59.52
CA PRO A 42 42.15 41.08 59.83
C PRO A 42 42.20 40.62 61.30
N ASN A 43 41.42 41.25 62.17
CA ASN A 43 41.38 40.91 63.60
C ASN A 43 40.16 40.03 64.00
N CYS A 44 39.34 39.56 63.03
CA CYS A 44 38.22 38.72 63.31
C CYS A 44 38.60 37.23 63.20
N PRO A 45 38.54 36.44 64.26
CA PRO A 45 38.94 35.02 64.24
C PRO A 45 37.99 34.14 63.38
N GLU A 46 36.81 34.61 63.03
CA GLU A 46 35.90 33.91 62.12
C GLU A 46 36.30 34.04 60.63
N GLN A 47 37.12 35.05 60.27
CA GLN A 47 37.54 35.26 58.86
C GLN A 47 38.50 34.20 58.37
N SER A 48 39.33 33.62 59.19
CA SER A 48 40.24 32.52 58.78
C SER A 48 39.47 31.24 58.43
N SER A 49 38.34 31.01 59.12
CA SER A 49 37.45 29.88 58.82
C SER A 49 36.63 30.13 57.55
N GLY A 50 36.32 31.41 57.29
CA GLY A 50 35.60 31.84 56.06
C GLY A 50 36.48 31.69 54.81
N LEU A 51 37.76 32.09 54.89
CA LEU A 51 38.72 31.94 53.82
C LEU A 51 38.99 30.46 53.53
N ALA A 52 39.22 29.62 54.55
CA ALA A 52 39.39 28.18 54.39
C ALA A 52 38.16 27.52 53.73
N ARG A 53 36.91 27.99 54.04
CA ARG A 53 35.70 27.54 53.37
C ARG A 53 35.63 27.96 51.91
N LEU A 54 36.05 29.19 51.57
CA LEU A 54 36.13 29.68 50.19
C LEU A 54 37.21 28.89 49.37
N GLU A 55 38.35 28.61 49.92
CA GLU A 55 39.40 27.78 49.28
C GLU A 55 38.91 26.34 49.07
N ALA A 56 38.17 25.77 50.04
CA ALA A 56 37.58 24.45 49.91
C ALA A 56 36.49 24.42 48.80
N LEU A 57 35.66 25.45 48.72
CA LEU A 57 34.64 25.59 47.67
C LEU A 57 35.27 25.80 46.31
N GLN A 58 36.33 26.63 46.20
CA GLN A 58 37.09 26.83 44.97
C GLN A 58 37.76 25.52 44.51
N SER A 59 38.36 24.78 45.42
CA SER A 59 38.97 23.49 45.12
C SER A 59 37.94 22.45 44.66
N SER A 60 36.77 22.44 45.29
CA SER A 60 35.64 21.57 44.88
C SER A 60 35.10 21.95 43.50
N ALA A 61 34.93 23.24 43.22
CA ALA A 61 34.47 23.71 41.91
C ALA A 61 35.48 23.35 40.79
N LEU A 62 36.78 23.52 41.05
CA LEU A 62 37.83 23.13 40.09
C LEU A 62 37.87 21.62 39.83
N ARG A 63 37.60 20.78 40.84
CA ARG A 63 37.46 19.32 40.62
C ARG A 63 36.25 19.00 39.75
N VAL A 64 35.10 19.57 40.04
CA VAL A 64 33.87 19.35 39.23
C VAL A 64 34.06 19.81 37.77
N LEU A 65 34.74 20.92 37.55
CA LEU A 65 35.10 21.38 36.20
C LEU A 65 36.05 20.41 35.48
N ALA A 66 37.06 19.89 36.18
CA ALA A 66 37.99 18.91 35.61
C ALA A 66 37.30 17.57 35.26
N ASP A 67 36.39 17.10 36.12
CA ASP A 67 35.59 15.89 35.89
C ASP A 67 34.65 16.09 34.70
N CYS A 68 33.96 17.22 34.62
CA CYS A 68 33.08 17.58 33.51
C CYS A 68 33.87 17.68 32.17
N GLU A 69 35.09 18.25 32.19
CA GLU A 69 35.94 18.29 31.00
C GLU A 69 36.42 16.90 30.56
N ALA A 70 36.70 16.01 31.51
CA ALA A 70 37.06 14.62 31.22
C ALA A 70 35.89 13.83 30.59
N GLU A 71 34.68 13.98 31.14
CA GLU A 71 33.45 13.38 30.61
C GLU A 71 33.16 13.90 29.19
N LEU A 72 33.31 15.21 28.97
CA LEU A 72 33.06 15.82 27.64
C LEU A 72 34.08 15.29 26.61
N ARG A 73 35.33 15.13 26.96
CA ARG A 73 36.34 14.52 26.08
C ARG A 73 36.06 13.07 25.77
N ALA A 74 35.59 12.28 26.75
CA ALA A 74 35.20 10.89 26.58
C ALA A 74 34.01 10.78 25.65
N ALA A 75 32.94 11.60 25.86
CA ALA A 75 31.76 11.65 25.02
C ALA A 75 32.10 12.05 23.57
N HIS A 76 33.01 13.03 23.40
CA HIS A 76 33.47 13.45 22.07
C HIS A 76 34.23 12.33 21.33
N GLY A 77 35.08 11.59 22.05
CA GLY A 77 35.77 10.41 21.52
C GLY A 77 34.82 9.31 21.10
N GLN A 78 33.79 9.03 21.91
CA GLN A 78 32.76 8.03 21.61
C GLN A 78 31.91 8.42 20.39
N ALA A 79 31.51 9.68 20.30
CA ALA A 79 30.77 10.20 19.14
C ALA A 79 31.60 10.10 17.84
N GLY A 80 32.91 10.38 17.91
CA GLY A 80 33.83 10.21 16.79
C GLY A 80 33.89 8.75 16.29
N GLN A 81 33.98 7.79 17.22
CA GLN A 81 33.95 6.36 16.86
C GLN A 81 32.62 5.93 16.22
N GLN A 82 31.50 6.42 16.74
CA GLN A 82 30.17 6.14 16.15
C GLN A 82 30.04 6.70 14.74
N LEU A 83 30.54 7.91 14.48
CA LEU A 83 30.55 8.51 13.15
C LEU A 83 31.41 7.70 12.15
N LEU A 84 32.56 7.19 12.59
CA LEU A 84 33.39 6.33 11.73
C LEU A 84 32.73 4.99 11.43
N ALA A 85 32.04 4.38 12.39
CA ALA A 85 31.28 3.17 12.19
C ALA A 85 30.13 3.40 11.20
N LEU A 86 29.37 4.50 11.37
CA LEU A 86 28.28 4.88 10.48
C LEU A 86 28.75 5.15 9.04
N ALA A 87 29.90 5.79 8.89
CA ALA A 87 30.52 6.00 7.58
C ALA A 87 30.90 4.68 6.90
N GLY A 88 31.37 3.68 7.67
CA GLY A 88 31.63 2.32 7.19
C GLY A 88 30.38 1.59 6.74
N ASP A 89 29.29 1.73 7.50
CA ASP A 89 27.99 1.14 7.16
C ASP A 89 27.41 1.77 5.89
N LEU A 90 27.49 3.09 5.77
CA LEU A 90 27.05 3.81 4.57
C LEU A 90 27.83 3.36 3.33
N ALA A 91 29.15 3.17 3.44
CA ALA A 91 29.96 2.67 2.33
C ALA A 91 29.55 1.26 1.90
N ARG A 92 29.18 0.38 2.86
CA ARG A 92 28.65 -0.97 2.56
C ARG A 92 27.31 -0.90 1.83
N VAL A 93 26.38 -0.06 2.30
CA VAL A 93 25.07 0.12 1.65
C VAL A 93 25.23 0.66 0.22
N LEU A 94 26.12 1.61 0.01
CA LEU A 94 26.41 2.13 -1.34
C LEU A 94 26.98 1.06 -2.28
N ALA A 95 27.86 0.18 -1.78
CA ALA A 95 28.38 -0.94 -2.56
C ALA A 95 27.29 -1.95 -2.93
N GLN A 96 26.40 -2.27 -1.99
CA GLN A 96 25.26 -3.14 -2.24
C GLN A 96 24.27 -2.54 -3.26
N ALA A 97 23.99 -1.25 -3.15
CA ALA A 97 23.15 -0.54 -4.11
C ALA A 97 23.74 -0.55 -5.54
N ALA A 98 25.05 -0.39 -5.65
CA ALA A 98 25.74 -0.49 -6.94
C ALA A 98 25.66 -1.90 -7.54
N GLN A 99 25.78 -2.95 -6.71
CA GLN A 99 25.61 -4.34 -7.16
C GLN A 99 24.20 -4.61 -7.62
N LEU A 100 23.19 -4.22 -6.85
CA LEU A 100 21.77 -4.35 -7.20
C LEU A 100 21.43 -3.66 -8.54
N LYS A 101 22.03 -2.48 -8.77
CA LYS A 101 21.87 -1.78 -10.05
C LYS A 101 22.44 -2.57 -11.21
N ALA A 102 23.62 -3.17 -11.04
CA ALA A 102 24.26 -4.00 -12.06
C ALA A 102 23.41 -5.27 -12.37
N ASP A 103 22.90 -5.93 -11.33
CA ASP A 103 22.04 -7.11 -11.45
C ASP A 103 20.71 -6.75 -12.14
N GLY A 104 20.13 -5.61 -11.82
CA GLY A 104 18.93 -5.07 -12.48
C GLY A 104 19.14 -4.82 -13.98
N GLU A 105 20.32 -4.38 -14.41
CA GLU A 105 20.63 -4.21 -15.83
C GLU A 105 20.80 -5.56 -16.57
N VAL A 106 21.34 -6.58 -15.91
CA VAL A 106 21.43 -7.94 -16.46
C VAL A 106 20.03 -8.53 -16.65
N LEU A 107 19.17 -8.39 -15.63
CA LEU A 107 17.79 -8.87 -15.67
C LEU A 107 16.98 -8.16 -16.78
N ARG A 108 17.13 -6.85 -16.92
CA ARG A 108 16.47 -6.07 -17.97
C ARG A 108 16.86 -6.54 -19.38
N ARG A 109 18.15 -6.87 -19.59
CA ARG A 109 18.62 -7.45 -20.86
C ARG A 109 18.01 -8.81 -21.12
N GLY A 110 17.97 -9.68 -20.11
CA GLY A 110 17.30 -10.99 -20.19
C GLY A 110 15.83 -10.87 -20.54
N HIS A 111 15.11 -9.96 -19.90
CA HIS A 111 13.71 -9.68 -20.20
C HIS A 111 13.49 -9.20 -21.65
N SER A 112 14.39 -8.32 -22.16
CA SER A 112 14.32 -7.87 -23.55
C SER A 112 14.50 -9.02 -24.55
N THR A 113 15.40 -9.97 -24.26
CA THR A 113 15.62 -11.15 -25.11
C THR A 113 14.39 -12.06 -25.11
N LEU A 114 13.82 -12.35 -23.93
CA LEU A 114 12.58 -13.13 -23.82
C LEU A 114 11.39 -12.48 -24.54
N ALA A 115 11.27 -11.16 -24.48
CA ALA A 115 10.23 -10.43 -25.22
C ALA A 115 10.38 -10.59 -26.75
N GLN A 116 11.61 -10.59 -27.25
CA GLN A 116 11.90 -10.85 -28.68
C GLN A 116 11.54 -12.27 -29.09
N GLU A 117 11.90 -13.27 -28.28
CA GLU A 117 11.54 -14.66 -28.50
C GLU A 117 10.03 -14.88 -28.49
N LEU A 118 9.33 -14.28 -27.54
CA LEU A 118 7.86 -14.33 -27.46
C LEU A 118 7.19 -13.73 -28.70
N ASN A 119 7.65 -12.58 -29.18
CA ASN A 119 7.16 -12.00 -30.44
C ASN A 119 7.41 -12.89 -31.66
N SER A 120 8.55 -13.58 -31.71
CA SER A 120 8.86 -14.55 -32.76
C SER A 120 7.87 -15.72 -32.72
N LEU A 121 7.63 -16.31 -31.54
CA LEU A 121 6.68 -17.40 -31.37
C LEU A 121 5.24 -16.99 -31.71
N GLN A 122 4.82 -15.78 -31.36
CA GLN A 122 3.50 -15.24 -31.71
C GLN A 122 3.36 -15.10 -33.26
N SER A 123 4.44 -14.68 -33.94
CA SER A 123 4.46 -14.60 -35.41
C SER A 123 4.31 -15.98 -36.05
N GLU A 124 5.01 -16.99 -35.52
CA GLU A 124 4.89 -18.38 -36.01
C GLU A 124 3.48 -18.95 -35.75
N GLN A 125 2.92 -18.69 -34.57
CA GLN A 125 1.54 -19.06 -34.26
C GLN A 125 0.54 -18.42 -35.22
N GLY A 126 0.70 -17.16 -35.57
CA GLY A 126 -0.11 -16.47 -36.58
C GLY A 126 -0.01 -17.17 -37.97
N ARG A 127 1.18 -17.58 -38.39
CA ARG A 127 1.40 -18.33 -39.64
C ARG A 127 0.68 -19.68 -39.62
N LEU A 128 0.77 -20.43 -38.53
CA LEU A 128 0.08 -21.73 -38.40
C LEU A 128 -1.44 -21.58 -38.44
N ILE A 129 -2.01 -20.57 -37.78
CA ILE A 129 -3.44 -20.27 -37.83
C ILE A 129 -3.88 -19.95 -39.26
N GLN A 130 -3.09 -19.19 -40.04
CA GLN A 130 -3.38 -18.86 -41.43
C GLN A 130 -3.37 -20.12 -42.27
N LEU A 131 -2.36 -20.99 -42.15
CA LEU A 131 -2.28 -22.26 -42.87
C LEU A 131 -3.46 -23.22 -42.59
N LEU A 132 -3.92 -23.27 -41.31
CA LEU A 132 -5.10 -24.04 -40.95
C LEU A 132 -6.35 -23.47 -41.59
N SER A 133 -6.50 -22.15 -41.61
CA SER A 133 -7.62 -21.46 -42.26
C SER A 133 -7.67 -21.75 -43.76
N ASP A 134 -6.54 -21.65 -44.45
CA ASP A 134 -6.41 -21.92 -45.90
C ASP A 134 -6.71 -23.39 -46.19
N SER A 135 -6.27 -24.32 -45.34
CA SER A 135 -6.59 -25.74 -45.43
C SER A 135 -8.09 -26.00 -45.26
N GLN A 136 -8.76 -25.33 -44.31
CA GLN A 136 -10.21 -25.44 -44.13
C GLN A 136 -11.00 -24.93 -45.34
N ILE A 137 -10.55 -23.81 -45.94
CA ILE A 137 -11.17 -23.27 -47.16
C ILE A 137 -11.02 -24.26 -48.32
N THR A 138 -9.81 -24.82 -48.45
CA THR A 138 -9.55 -25.83 -49.53
C THR A 138 -10.42 -27.08 -49.35
N MET A 139 -10.55 -27.57 -48.09
CA MET A 139 -11.45 -28.70 -47.82
C MET A 139 -12.91 -28.39 -48.11
N ALA A 140 -13.36 -27.18 -47.77
CA ALA A 140 -14.76 -26.73 -48.07
C ALA A 140 -15.00 -26.72 -49.59
N HIS A 141 -14.03 -26.26 -50.40
CA HIS A 141 -14.09 -26.29 -51.86
C HIS A 141 -14.11 -27.73 -52.41
N LEU A 142 -13.28 -28.62 -51.87
CA LEU A 142 -13.30 -30.03 -52.26
C LEU A 142 -14.66 -30.70 -51.94
N VAL A 143 -15.21 -30.45 -50.75
CA VAL A 143 -16.52 -31.00 -50.37
C VAL A 143 -17.62 -30.47 -51.30
N SER A 144 -17.59 -29.18 -51.66
CA SER A 144 -18.51 -28.59 -52.63
C SER A 144 -18.40 -29.26 -54.00
N SER A 145 -17.18 -29.39 -54.51
CA SER A 145 -16.92 -30.02 -55.81
C SER A 145 -17.37 -31.48 -55.87
N VAL A 146 -17.12 -32.26 -54.80
CA VAL A 146 -17.62 -33.65 -54.68
C VAL A 146 -19.14 -33.68 -54.64
N SER A 147 -19.80 -32.74 -53.94
CA SER A 147 -21.27 -32.64 -53.94
C SER A 147 -21.83 -32.34 -55.32
N ASP A 148 -21.19 -31.44 -56.08
CA ASP A 148 -21.64 -31.08 -57.45
C ASP A 148 -21.48 -32.26 -58.40
N VAL A 149 -20.40 -33.03 -58.30
CA VAL A 149 -20.19 -34.27 -59.09
C VAL A 149 -21.25 -35.32 -58.71
N LEU A 150 -21.51 -35.51 -57.45
CA LEU A 150 -22.57 -36.44 -56.99
C LEU A 150 -23.95 -36.02 -57.47
N ASP A 151 -24.27 -34.76 -57.52
CA ASP A 151 -25.54 -34.23 -58.01
C ASP A 151 -25.65 -34.38 -59.51
N THR A 152 -24.56 -34.24 -60.28
CA THR A 152 -24.52 -34.53 -61.73
C THR A 152 -24.74 -36.03 -62.01
N LEU A 153 -24.04 -36.91 -61.30
CA LEU A 153 -24.22 -38.38 -61.44
C LEU A 153 -25.62 -38.86 -61.06
N ASN A 154 -26.29 -38.18 -60.12
CA ASN A 154 -27.66 -38.53 -59.73
C ASN A 154 -28.71 -37.98 -60.69
N LYS A 155 -28.42 -36.89 -61.40
CA LYS A 155 -29.27 -36.34 -62.46
C LYS A 155 -29.40 -37.31 -63.62
N ASP A 156 -28.30 -37.99 -63.97
CA ASP A 156 -28.24 -38.98 -65.05
C ASP A 156 -28.94 -40.31 -64.69
N ARG A 157 -29.23 -40.58 -63.40
CA ARG A 157 -29.89 -41.83 -62.95
C ARG A 157 -31.39 -41.69 -62.72
N GLY A 158 -32.03 -40.55 -62.94
CA GLY A 158 -33.49 -40.38 -62.92
C GLY A 158 -34.18 -40.70 -61.59
N VAL A 159 -33.47 -40.71 -60.47
CA VAL A 159 -34.04 -41.00 -59.14
C VAL A 159 -34.30 -39.68 -58.39
N ALA A 160 -35.57 -39.37 -58.15
CA ALA A 160 -35.97 -38.22 -57.28
C ALA A 160 -35.43 -38.43 -55.87
N ARG A 161 -34.49 -37.58 -55.47
CA ARG A 161 -33.91 -37.58 -54.10
C ARG A 161 -34.81 -36.91 -53.10
N PRO A 162 -35.00 -37.51 -51.91
CA PRO A 162 -35.41 -36.73 -50.75
C PRO A 162 -34.30 -35.73 -50.39
N ARG A 163 -34.59 -34.45 -50.35
CA ARG A 163 -33.71 -33.41 -49.78
C ARG A 163 -33.35 -33.81 -48.34
N LEU A 164 -32.17 -34.35 -48.10
CA LEU A 164 -31.57 -34.34 -46.77
C LEU A 164 -31.31 -32.85 -46.42
N LYS A 165 -32.25 -32.24 -45.75
CA LYS A 165 -31.94 -31.07 -44.94
C LYS A 165 -30.96 -31.57 -43.89
N ALA A 166 -29.72 -31.17 -43.99
CA ALA A 166 -28.78 -31.22 -42.90
C ALA A 166 -29.27 -30.19 -41.87
N ASP A 167 -30.29 -30.58 -41.10
CA ASP A 167 -30.56 -29.99 -39.82
C ASP A 167 -29.38 -30.41 -38.90
N LEU A 168 -28.26 -29.69 -39.01
CA LEU A 168 -27.38 -29.55 -37.87
C LEU A 168 -28.27 -28.94 -36.79
N GLN A 169 -28.83 -29.79 -35.97
CA GLN A 169 -29.47 -29.42 -34.73
C GLN A 169 -28.45 -28.70 -33.87
N ARG A 170 -28.45 -27.38 -34.06
CA ARG A 170 -27.84 -26.45 -33.15
C ARG A 170 -28.60 -26.61 -31.84
N ALA A 171 -28.01 -27.34 -30.87
CA ALA A 171 -28.51 -27.38 -29.53
C ALA A 171 -28.73 -25.91 -29.09
N PRO A 172 -29.88 -25.57 -28.50
CA PRO A 172 -30.09 -24.23 -28.00
C PRO A 172 -29.27 -24.06 -26.73
N SER A 173 -27.97 -23.66 -26.88
CA SER A 173 -27.31 -23.02 -25.82
C SER A 173 -28.00 -21.65 -25.63
N LYS A 174 -28.91 -21.55 -24.67
CA LYS A 174 -29.30 -20.28 -24.06
C LYS A 174 -28.12 -19.71 -23.31
N GLY A 175 -27.04 -19.41 -24.01
CA GLY A 175 -25.99 -18.52 -23.57
C GLY A 175 -26.33 -17.18 -24.20
N VAL A 176 -26.76 -16.23 -23.39
CA VAL A 176 -26.79 -14.82 -23.74
C VAL A 176 -25.39 -14.48 -24.29
N ARG A 177 -25.32 -14.22 -25.62
CA ARG A 177 -24.07 -13.66 -26.18
C ARG A 177 -23.87 -12.32 -25.50
N PRO A 178 -22.74 -12.07 -24.82
CA PRO A 178 -22.44 -10.74 -24.36
C PRO A 178 -22.46 -9.82 -25.57
N ARG A 179 -23.33 -8.78 -25.54
CA ARG A 179 -23.27 -7.70 -26.53
C ARG A 179 -21.90 -7.06 -26.33
N GLY A 180 -21.03 -7.19 -27.32
CA GLY A 180 -19.74 -6.50 -27.33
C GLY A 180 -19.96 -4.99 -27.28
N CYS A 181 -19.02 -4.25 -26.75
CA CYS A 181 -18.98 -2.81 -26.85
C CYS A 181 -19.13 -2.38 -28.32
N ALA A 182 -19.63 -1.18 -28.58
CA ALA A 182 -19.97 -0.66 -29.91
C ALA A 182 -18.85 -0.79 -30.98
N ASN A 183 -17.59 -0.97 -30.53
CA ASN A 183 -16.40 -1.13 -31.38
C ASN A 183 -15.91 -2.59 -31.48
N GLY A 184 -16.66 -3.59 -31.03
CA GLY A 184 -16.24 -5.00 -31.08
C GLY A 184 -15.16 -5.39 -30.06
N SER A 185 -14.69 -4.48 -29.22
CA SER A 185 -13.76 -4.75 -28.12
C SER A 185 -14.47 -5.44 -26.94
N ARG A 186 -13.74 -6.30 -26.23
CA ARG A 186 -14.26 -6.91 -25.00
C ARG A 186 -14.23 -5.88 -23.87
N PRO A 187 -15.26 -5.83 -22.99
CA PRO A 187 -15.28 -4.91 -21.87
C PRO A 187 -14.14 -5.22 -20.88
N ARG A 188 -13.37 -4.22 -20.47
CA ARG A 188 -12.23 -4.38 -19.56
C ARG A 188 -12.65 -4.41 -18.08
N ASP A 189 -13.79 -3.74 -17.78
CA ASP A 189 -14.36 -3.60 -16.45
C ASP A 189 -15.89 -3.35 -16.54
N CYS A 190 -16.53 -3.13 -15.40
CA CYS A 190 -17.96 -2.83 -15.34
C CYS A 190 -18.33 -1.48 -15.95
N TYR A 191 -17.41 -0.52 -16.00
CA TYR A 191 -17.66 0.78 -16.61
C TYR A 191 -17.76 0.69 -18.13
N ASP A 192 -16.93 -0.14 -18.79
CA ASP A 192 -17.07 -0.42 -20.22
C ASP A 192 -18.43 -1.07 -20.53
N ILE A 193 -18.92 -1.96 -19.65
CA ILE A 193 -20.25 -2.62 -19.78
C ILE A 193 -21.36 -1.58 -19.63
N TYR A 194 -21.27 -0.73 -18.59
CA TYR A 194 -22.23 0.36 -18.35
C TYR A 194 -22.30 1.31 -19.53
N SER A 195 -21.13 1.72 -20.05
CA SER A 195 -21.00 2.63 -21.20
C SER A 195 -21.54 2.03 -22.49
N SER A 196 -21.61 0.69 -22.60
CA SER A 196 -22.26 -0.01 -23.73
C SER A 196 -23.78 -0.03 -23.64
N GLY A 197 -24.38 0.55 -22.60
CA GLY A 197 -25.83 0.66 -22.39
C GLY A 197 -26.44 -0.43 -21.48
N GLN A 198 -25.61 -1.26 -20.83
CA GLN A 198 -26.08 -2.23 -19.85
C GLN A 198 -26.15 -1.56 -18.47
N GLN A 199 -27.33 -1.44 -17.89
CA GLN A 199 -27.59 -0.69 -16.65
C GLN A 199 -28.23 -1.54 -15.54
N GLU A 200 -28.20 -2.85 -15.65
CA GLU A 200 -28.72 -3.77 -14.63
C GLU A 200 -27.57 -4.33 -13.80
N ASP A 201 -27.76 -4.35 -12.47
CA ASP A 201 -26.83 -5.01 -11.56
C ASP A 201 -26.74 -6.50 -11.87
N GLY A 202 -25.55 -7.08 -11.77
CA GLY A 202 -25.39 -8.49 -12.06
C GLY A 202 -23.97 -8.96 -12.29
N ILE A 203 -23.85 -10.24 -12.63
CA ILE A 203 -22.58 -10.88 -12.94
C ILE A 203 -22.27 -10.73 -14.42
N TYR A 204 -21.09 -10.18 -14.71
CA TYR A 204 -20.60 -9.97 -16.07
C TYR A 204 -19.17 -10.51 -16.22
N SER A 205 -18.80 -10.81 -17.46
CA SER A 205 -17.42 -11.17 -17.80
C SER A 205 -16.66 -9.93 -18.25
N VAL A 206 -15.52 -9.68 -17.61
CA VAL A 206 -14.59 -8.60 -17.94
C VAL A 206 -13.26 -9.16 -18.41
N TYR A 207 -12.56 -8.42 -19.24
CA TYR A 207 -11.34 -8.83 -19.93
C TYR A 207 -10.29 -7.70 -19.81
N PRO A 208 -9.67 -7.54 -18.64
CA PRO A 208 -8.65 -6.50 -18.45
C PRO A 208 -7.51 -6.62 -19.47
N THR A 209 -6.88 -5.49 -19.79
CA THR A 209 -5.85 -5.40 -20.83
C THR A 209 -4.73 -6.44 -20.66
N HIS A 210 -4.29 -6.66 -19.43
CA HIS A 210 -3.22 -7.60 -19.09
C HIS A 210 -3.71 -9.01 -18.69
N TYR A 211 -5.02 -9.26 -18.82
CA TYR A 211 -5.62 -10.56 -18.49
C TYR A 211 -6.69 -10.96 -19.53
N PRO A 212 -6.29 -11.28 -20.75
CA PRO A 212 -7.20 -11.53 -21.90
C PRO A 212 -8.09 -12.77 -21.75
N ALA A 213 -7.77 -13.69 -20.83
CA ALA A 213 -8.66 -14.82 -20.48
C ALA A 213 -9.96 -14.32 -19.85
N GLY A 214 -9.92 -13.18 -19.15
CA GLY A 214 -11.05 -12.59 -18.46
C GLY A 214 -11.49 -13.37 -17.23
N PHE A 215 -12.39 -12.77 -16.47
CA PHE A 215 -13.04 -13.36 -15.31
C PHE A 215 -14.40 -12.73 -15.07
N GLN A 216 -15.20 -13.38 -14.23
CA GLN A 216 -16.50 -12.84 -13.83
C GLN A 216 -16.34 -11.90 -12.63
N VAL A 217 -17.14 -10.84 -12.62
CA VAL A 217 -17.27 -9.86 -11.53
C VAL A 217 -18.75 -9.53 -11.32
N PHE A 218 -19.09 -9.02 -10.15
CA PHE A 218 -20.37 -8.36 -9.93
C PHE A 218 -20.23 -6.88 -10.29
N CYS A 219 -21.16 -6.38 -11.11
CA CYS A 219 -21.23 -4.98 -11.47
C CYS A 219 -22.42 -4.33 -10.76
N ASP A 220 -22.14 -3.26 -10.01
CA ASP A 220 -23.14 -2.31 -9.51
C ASP A 220 -23.31 -1.20 -10.57
N MET A 221 -24.49 -1.18 -11.18
CA MET A 221 -24.81 -0.27 -12.28
C MET A 221 -25.66 0.92 -11.84
N ARG A 222 -25.95 1.04 -10.52
CA ARG A 222 -26.90 2.03 -10.00
C ARG A 222 -26.27 3.06 -9.10
N THR A 223 -25.39 2.63 -8.20
CA THR A 223 -24.80 3.51 -7.21
C THR A 223 -23.97 4.61 -7.88
N ASP A 224 -24.27 5.86 -7.54
CA ASP A 224 -23.49 7.03 -7.92
C ASP A 224 -23.09 7.05 -9.42
N GLY A 225 -24.06 6.89 -10.31
CA GLY A 225 -23.90 6.90 -11.76
C GLY A 225 -23.40 5.58 -12.36
N GLY A 226 -23.30 4.49 -11.57
CA GLY A 226 -23.10 3.12 -12.03
C GLY A 226 -21.71 2.80 -12.59
N GLY A 227 -21.59 1.58 -13.10
CA GLY A 227 -20.36 1.09 -13.73
C GLY A 227 -19.27 0.64 -12.74
N TRP A 228 -19.63 0.35 -11.51
CA TRP A 228 -18.73 -0.10 -10.47
C TRP A 228 -18.45 -1.60 -10.53
N THR A 229 -17.18 -1.98 -10.43
CA THR A 229 -16.74 -3.36 -10.27
C THR A 229 -16.58 -3.66 -8.79
N VAL A 230 -17.38 -4.55 -8.23
CA VAL A 230 -17.32 -4.93 -6.82
C VAL A 230 -16.13 -5.83 -6.57
N VAL A 231 -15.28 -5.45 -5.62
CA VAL A 231 -14.05 -6.16 -5.26
C VAL A 231 -14.11 -6.85 -3.90
N GLN A 232 -14.98 -6.39 -3.00
CA GLN A 232 -15.25 -7.01 -1.69
C GLN A 232 -16.71 -6.78 -1.29
N ARG A 233 -17.32 -7.76 -0.65
CA ARG A 233 -18.63 -7.59 0.00
C ARG A 233 -18.73 -8.45 1.27
N ARG A 234 -19.28 -7.84 2.34
CA ARG A 234 -19.67 -8.48 3.58
C ARG A 234 -21.16 -8.18 3.84
N GLU A 235 -21.96 -9.18 4.22
CA GLU A 235 -23.41 -8.97 4.40
C GLU A 235 -24.08 -9.87 5.44
N ASP A 236 -23.60 -11.09 5.68
CA ASP A 236 -24.31 -12.05 6.54
C ASP A 236 -23.39 -12.97 7.37
N GLY A 237 -22.09 -12.96 7.11
CA GLY A 237 -21.10 -13.82 7.74
C GLY A 237 -21.10 -15.26 7.22
N SER A 238 -21.72 -15.52 6.06
CA SER A 238 -21.80 -16.86 5.45
C SER A 238 -20.45 -17.36 4.92
N VAL A 239 -19.51 -16.45 4.66
CA VAL A 239 -18.18 -16.77 4.15
C VAL A 239 -17.12 -16.51 5.21
N ASN A 240 -16.27 -17.51 5.46
CA ASN A 240 -15.12 -17.32 6.33
C ASN A 240 -14.04 -16.47 5.63
N PHE A 241 -13.73 -15.30 6.19
CA PHE A 241 -12.68 -14.38 5.71
C PHE A 241 -11.33 -14.59 6.42
N PHE A 242 -11.25 -15.33 7.51
CA PHE A 242 -9.97 -15.65 8.16
C PHE A 242 -9.24 -16.75 7.38
N ARG A 243 -8.70 -16.37 6.21
CA ARG A 243 -8.02 -17.25 5.26
C ARG A 243 -6.55 -16.89 5.11
N GLY A 244 -5.77 -17.77 4.48
CA GLY A 244 -4.37 -17.57 4.15
C GLY A 244 -4.17 -16.84 2.81
N TRP A 245 -2.90 -16.58 2.52
CA TRP A 245 -2.42 -15.81 1.37
C TRP A 245 -2.98 -16.28 0.03
N GLU A 246 -2.88 -17.58 -0.26
CA GLU A 246 -3.33 -18.13 -1.52
C GLU A 246 -4.82 -17.82 -1.81
N ALA A 247 -5.67 -17.92 -0.77
CA ALA A 247 -7.08 -17.60 -0.93
C ALA A 247 -7.29 -16.10 -1.22
N TYR A 248 -6.57 -15.22 -0.53
CA TYR A 248 -6.66 -13.78 -0.76
C TYR A 248 -6.06 -13.35 -2.11
N ARG A 249 -5.04 -14.05 -2.57
CA ARG A 249 -4.46 -13.85 -3.89
C ARG A 249 -5.46 -14.18 -5.01
N GLU A 250 -6.07 -15.37 -4.97
CA GLU A 250 -6.93 -15.87 -6.05
C GLU A 250 -8.40 -15.39 -5.93
N GLY A 251 -8.85 -15.08 -4.72
CA GLY A 251 -10.22 -14.69 -4.44
C GLY A 251 -11.11 -15.85 -3.97
N PHE A 252 -12.20 -15.51 -3.28
CA PHE A 252 -13.14 -16.48 -2.70
C PHE A 252 -14.52 -15.87 -2.49
N GLY A 253 -15.49 -16.72 -2.15
CA GLY A 253 -16.88 -16.34 -1.90
C GLY A 253 -17.76 -16.45 -3.13
N LYS A 254 -18.91 -15.76 -3.11
CA LYS A 254 -19.91 -15.77 -4.18
C LYS A 254 -20.11 -14.35 -4.71
N LEU A 255 -20.05 -14.16 -6.01
CA LEU A 255 -20.22 -12.84 -6.63
C LEU A 255 -21.54 -12.15 -6.30
N THR A 256 -22.59 -12.90 -5.95
CA THR A 256 -23.89 -12.36 -5.53
C THR A 256 -24.07 -12.24 -4.03
N GLY A 257 -23.06 -12.56 -3.23
CA GLY A 257 -23.05 -12.53 -1.77
C GLY A 257 -21.71 -12.05 -1.24
N GLU A 258 -21.31 -12.58 -0.08
CA GLU A 258 -20.01 -12.26 0.48
C GLU A 258 -18.87 -12.75 -0.43
N GLN A 259 -17.92 -11.85 -0.74
CA GLN A 259 -16.83 -12.14 -1.65
C GLN A 259 -15.59 -11.28 -1.40
N TRP A 260 -14.45 -11.82 -1.79
CA TRP A 260 -13.19 -11.14 -2.06
C TRP A 260 -12.76 -11.48 -3.47
N LEU A 261 -12.59 -10.49 -4.32
CA LEU A 261 -12.31 -10.71 -5.76
C LEU A 261 -10.94 -11.36 -6.00
N GLY A 262 -9.98 -11.13 -5.13
CA GLY A 262 -8.60 -11.58 -5.24
C GLY A 262 -7.64 -10.46 -5.59
N LEU A 263 -6.48 -10.41 -4.90
CA LEU A 263 -5.46 -9.39 -5.10
C LEU A 263 -4.94 -9.36 -6.55
N LYS A 264 -4.73 -10.52 -7.14
CA LYS A 264 -4.30 -10.68 -8.55
C LYS A 264 -5.28 -10.04 -9.53
N ARG A 265 -6.60 -10.23 -9.33
CA ARG A 265 -7.62 -9.64 -10.21
C ARG A 265 -7.76 -8.14 -9.97
N MET A 266 -7.66 -7.67 -8.70
CA MET A 266 -7.64 -6.25 -8.39
C MET A 266 -6.43 -5.55 -9.00
N HIS A 267 -5.25 -6.18 -8.95
CA HIS A 267 -4.04 -5.67 -9.57
C HIS A 267 -4.24 -5.45 -11.08
N VAL A 268 -4.66 -6.50 -11.83
CA VAL A 268 -4.81 -6.38 -13.28
C VAL A 268 -5.92 -5.41 -13.71
N LEU A 269 -6.92 -5.15 -12.85
CA LEU A 269 -7.91 -4.09 -13.08
C LEU A 269 -7.29 -2.71 -12.89
N THR A 270 -6.56 -2.49 -11.79
CA THR A 270 -6.11 -1.16 -11.39
C THR A 270 -4.88 -0.65 -12.14
N ILE A 271 -4.08 -1.54 -12.75
CA ILE A 271 -2.93 -1.12 -13.58
C ILE A 271 -3.30 -0.68 -15.00
N GLN A 272 -4.53 -0.92 -15.46
CA GLN A 272 -4.93 -0.59 -16.84
C GLN A 272 -5.41 0.85 -17.02
N ALA A 273 -5.77 1.55 -15.95
CA ALA A 273 -6.21 2.95 -15.92
C ALA A 273 -6.14 3.52 -14.50
N HIS A 274 -6.43 4.80 -14.34
CA HIS A 274 -6.61 5.41 -13.03
C HIS A 274 -7.99 5.07 -12.48
N TYR A 275 -8.04 4.42 -11.30
CA TYR A 275 -9.27 3.97 -10.66
C TYR A 275 -9.57 4.75 -9.39
N GLU A 276 -10.85 5.02 -9.17
CA GLU A 276 -11.43 5.48 -7.91
C GLU A 276 -12.03 4.30 -7.14
N LEU A 277 -12.09 4.41 -5.81
CA LEU A 277 -12.70 3.44 -4.90
C LEU A 277 -13.87 4.08 -4.17
N ARG A 278 -14.98 3.35 -4.09
CA ARG A 278 -16.07 3.64 -3.17
C ARG A 278 -16.25 2.47 -2.21
N ILE A 279 -16.45 2.79 -0.92
CA ILE A 279 -16.75 1.85 0.14
C ILE A 279 -18.11 2.26 0.74
N ASP A 280 -19.11 1.44 0.57
CA ASP A 280 -20.40 1.62 1.23
C ASP A 280 -20.44 0.78 2.51
N LEU A 281 -20.97 1.36 3.58
CA LEU A 281 -21.00 0.81 4.93
C LEU A 281 -22.44 0.90 5.50
N GLU A 282 -22.89 -0.14 6.21
CA GLU A 282 -24.17 -0.14 6.94
C GLU A 282 -24.01 -0.77 8.32
N ASP A 283 -24.61 -0.17 9.32
CA ASP A 283 -24.70 -0.71 10.69
C ASP A 283 -25.96 -1.57 10.90
N PHE A 284 -26.10 -2.17 12.06
CA PHE A 284 -27.28 -3.00 12.40
C PHE A 284 -28.53 -2.17 12.73
N GLU A 285 -28.39 -0.86 12.91
CA GLU A 285 -29.45 0.12 13.06
C GLU A 285 -29.94 0.67 11.71
N ASN A 286 -29.38 0.16 10.58
CA ASN A 286 -29.62 0.58 9.20
C ASN A 286 -29.18 2.01 8.89
N SER A 287 -28.25 2.57 9.68
CA SER A 287 -27.56 3.78 9.29
C SER A 287 -26.51 3.45 8.22
N THR A 288 -26.34 4.34 7.26
CA THR A 288 -25.41 4.15 6.16
C THR A 288 -24.37 5.27 6.10
N ALA A 289 -23.16 4.92 5.73
CA ALA A 289 -22.10 5.87 5.44
C ALA A 289 -21.27 5.37 4.25
N PHE A 290 -20.52 6.27 3.65
CA PHE A 290 -19.59 5.89 2.59
C PHE A 290 -18.26 6.61 2.73
N ALA A 291 -17.21 5.95 2.23
CA ALA A 291 -15.89 6.52 1.99
C ALA A 291 -15.60 6.44 0.49
N HIS A 292 -15.06 7.50 -0.07
CA HIS A 292 -14.64 7.58 -1.47
C HIS A 292 -13.18 8.03 -1.53
N TYR A 293 -12.42 7.43 -2.43
CA TYR A 293 -11.02 7.75 -2.68
C TYR A 293 -10.82 7.97 -4.18
N GLY A 294 -10.33 9.16 -4.54
CA GLY A 294 -10.10 9.54 -5.94
C GLY A 294 -9.02 8.70 -6.63
N THR A 295 -8.13 8.07 -5.86
CA THR A 295 -7.12 7.14 -6.38
C THR A 295 -7.17 5.85 -5.60
N PHE A 296 -7.23 4.72 -6.31
CA PHE A 296 -7.08 3.38 -5.75
C PHE A 296 -6.30 2.48 -6.68
N GLY A 297 -5.39 1.70 -6.09
CA GLY A 297 -4.64 0.70 -6.83
C GLY A 297 -3.97 -0.33 -5.94
N VAL A 298 -3.68 -1.48 -6.52
CA VAL A 298 -3.02 -2.61 -5.86
C VAL A 298 -1.78 -2.97 -6.66
N GLY A 299 -0.59 -2.74 -6.09
CA GLY A 299 0.67 -3.02 -6.76
C GLY A 299 0.98 -2.12 -7.97
N LEU A 300 0.52 -0.85 -7.99
CA LEU A 300 0.67 0.03 -9.17
C LEU A 300 2.12 0.24 -9.61
N ASN A 301 3.04 0.33 -8.66
CA ASN A 301 4.46 0.60 -8.91
C ASN A 301 5.35 -0.64 -8.77
N SER A 302 4.76 -1.82 -8.63
CA SER A 302 5.48 -3.07 -8.45
C SER A 302 6.00 -3.59 -9.78
N VAL A 303 7.22 -4.11 -9.78
CA VAL A 303 7.76 -4.90 -10.90
C VAL A 303 7.10 -6.28 -10.90
N ASP A 304 6.98 -6.88 -9.73
CA ASP A 304 6.17 -8.06 -9.45
C ASP A 304 5.29 -7.77 -8.22
N ALA A 305 4.00 -7.64 -8.45
CA ALA A 305 3.06 -7.26 -7.39
C ALA A 305 2.92 -8.36 -6.32
N GLU A 306 3.09 -9.64 -6.68
CA GLU A 306 3.01 -10.75 -5.75
C GLU A 306 4.23 -10.79 -4.83
N GLU A 307 5.45 -10.67 -5.37
CA GLU A 307 6.69 -10.58 -4.59
C GLU A 307 6.70 -9.35 -3.68
N ASP A 308 6.15 -8.23 -4.16
CA ASP A 308 6.04 -6.99 -3.38
C ASP A 308 4.90 -7.02 -2.34
N GLY A 309 4.09 -8.06 -2.28
CA GLY A 309 2.99 -8.20 -1.34
C GLY A 309 1.77 -7.33 -1.66
N TYR A 310 1.53 -7.02 -2.93
CA TYR A 310 0.39 -6.23 -3.42
C TYR A 310 0.19 -4.90 -2.67
N PRO A 311 1.16 -3.98 -2.66
CA PRO A 311 1.07 -2.74 -1.92
C PRO A 311 -0.11 -1.89 -2.36
N LEU A 312 -0.78 -1.29 -1.36
CA LEU A 312 -1.94 -0.42 -1.54
C LEU A 312 -1.51 0.96 -2.00
N THR A 313 -2.24 1.53 -2.95
CA THR A 313 -2.25 2.97 -3.23
C THR A 313 -3.66 3.48 -3.01
N VAL A 314 -3.85 4.45 -2.09
CA VAL A 314 -5.14 5.06 -1.81
C VAL A 314 -4.95 6.51 -1.39
N THR A 315 -5.61 7.46 -2.10
CA THR A 315 -5.54 8.91 -1.82
C THR A 315 -6.86 9.61 -2.13
N ASP A 316 -6.93 10.90 -1.81
CA ASP A 316 -8.03 11.80 -2.16
C ASP A 316 -9.37 11.38 -1.56
N TYR A 317 -9.37 11.25 -0.22
CA TYR A 317 -10.55 10.89 0.56
C TYR A 317 -11.65 11.94 0.47
N SER A 318 -12.90 11.46 0.34
CA SER A 318 -14.15 12.17 0.59
C SER A 318 -15.21 11.21 1.09
N GLY A 319 -16.32 11.72 1.66
CA GLY A 319 -17.40 10.86 2.13
C GLY A 319 -17.93 11.20 3.51
N THR A 320 -18.82 10.37 4.04
CA THR A 320 -19.53 10.57 5.32
C THR A 320 -19.05 9.68 6.45
N ALA A 321 -18.23 8.65 6.14
CA ALA A 321 -17.78 7.65 7.11
C ALA A 321 -16.56 8.08 7.96
N GLY A 322 -15.91 9.21 7.63
CA GLY A 322 -14.57 9.52 8.12
C GLY A 322 -13.52 8.64 7.45
N ASP A 323 -12.25 9.04 7.52
CA ASP A 323 -11.17 8.32 6.86
C ASP A 323 -10.53 7.29 7.79
N SER A 324 -10.76 6.02 7.52
CA SER A 324 -10.13 4.90 8.20
C SER A 324 -9.25 4.05 7.27
N PHE A 325 -8.96 4.50 6.03
CA PHE A 325 -8.20 3.72 5.09
C PHE A 325 -6.88 4.36 4.64
N LEU A 326 -6.76 5.70 4.65
CA LEU A 326 -5.53 6.40 4.26
C LEU A 326 -4.30 5.97 5.07
N LYS A 327 -4.45 5.58 6.34
CA LYS A 327 -3.34 5.06 7.15
C LYS A 327 -2.73 3.76 6.62
N HIS A 328 -3.45 3.06 5.76
CA HIS A 328 -3.01 1.83 5.11
C HIS A 328 -2.31 2.06 3.76
N ASP A 329 -2.26 3.32 3.27
CA ASP A 329 -1.55 3.67 2.04
C ASP A 329 -0.08 3.23 2.09
N GLY A 330 0.42 2.65 0.99
CA GLY A 330 1.77 2.11 0.86
C GLY A 330 2.00 0.79 1.59
N MET A 331 1.03 0.26 2.36
CA MET A 331 1.20 -1.00 3.09
C MET A 331 1.03 -2.20 2.17
N ARG A 332 1.77 -3.27 2.48
CA ARG A 332 1.66 -4.58 1.86
C ARG A 332 0.49 -5.35 2.46
N PHE A 333 -0.10 -6.25 1.69
CA PHE A 333 -1.18 -7.08 2.19
C PHE A 333 -0.64 -8.17 3.12
N THR A 334 -1.26 -8.33 4.30
CA THR A 334 -0.89 -9.31 5.32
C THR A 334 -2.03 -10.28 5.55
N THR A 335 -1.70 -11.56 5.64
CA THR A 335 -2.60 -12.66 6.03
C THR A 335 -2.04 -13.40 7.25
N LYS A 336 -2.84 -14.27 7.86
CA LYS A 336 -2.42 -15.04 9.05
C LYS A 336 -1.17 -15.92 8.86
N ASP A 337 -0.85 -16.27 7.62
CA ASP A 337 0.27 -17.13 7.21
C ASP A 337 1.39 -16.38 6.46
N VAL A 338 1.16 -15.14 6.05
CA VAL A 338 2.16 -14.27 5.41
C VAL A 338 2.11 -12.91 6.07
N ASP A 339 3.15 -12.58 6.81
CA ASP A 339 3.30 -11.34 7.57
C ASP A 339 4.12 -10.33 6.80
N ASN A 340 3.47 -9.28 6.32
CA ASN A 340 4.08 -8.18 5.58
C ASN A 340 3.84 -6.83 6.28
N ASP A 341 3.27 -6.82 7.50
CA ASP A 341 2.93 -5.60 8.23
C ASP A 341 4.14 -4.99 8.97
N HIS A 342 3.92 -3.92 9.72
CA HIS A 342 4.97 -3.19 10.44
C HIS A 342 4.88 -3.38 11.97
N SER A 343 4.11 -4.38 12.44
CA SER A 343 3.99 -4.74 13.83
C SER A 343 5.02 -5.82 14.21
N GLU A 344 5.33 -5.97 15.49
CA GLU A 344 6.14 -7.10 15.99
C GLU A 344 5.37 -8.43 15.95
N ASN A 345 4.04 -8.36 15.91
CA ASN A 345 3.15 -9.52 15.83
C ASN A 345 2.31 -9.42 14.57
N ASN A 346 2.05 -10.53 13.90
CA ASN A 346 1.18 -10.58 12.74
C ASN A 346 -0.22 -10.06 13.05
N CYS A 347 -0.56 -8.86 12.53
CA CYS A 347 -1.85 -8.19 12.75
C CYS A 347 -3.03 -9.02 12.23
N ALA A 348 -2.87 -9.73 11.13
CA ALA A 348 -3.92 -10.57 10.56
C ALA A 348 -4.26 -11.74 11.46
N ALA A 349 -3.25 -12.38 12.08
CA ALA A 349 -3.46 -13.45 13.03
C ALA A 349 -4.11 -12.95 14.32
N PHE A 350 -3.70 -11.77 14.80
CA PHE A 350 -4.20 -11.18 16.04
C PHE A 350 -5.65 -10.67 15.92
N TYR A 351 -5.98 -9.95 14.81
CA TYR A 351 -7.29 -9.35 14.58
C TYR A 351 -8.21 -10.17 13.65
N HIS A 352 -7.88 -11.45 13.43
CA HIS A 352 -8.70 -12.44 12.71
C HIS A 352 -9.19 -11.98 11.33
N GLY A 353 -8.36 -11.24 10.61
CA GLY A 353 -8.66 -10.72 9.28
C GLY A 353 -7.52 -10.94 8.29
N ALA A 354 -7.53 -10.15 7.24
CA ALA A 354 -6.43 -9.97 6.30
C ALA A 354 -6.62 -8.62 5.61
N TRP A 355 -5.61 -7.80 5.61
CA TRP A 355 -5.71 -6.42 5.18
C TRP A 355 -4.34 -5.84 4.83
N TRP A 356 -4.28 -4.62 4.36
CA TRP A 356 -3.06 -3.84 4.25
C TRP A 356 -2.67 -3.25 5.62
N TYR A 357 -2.38 -4.13 6.58
CA TYR A 357 -2.05 -3.72 7.94
C TYR A 357 -0.75 -2.92 8.02
N ARG A 358 -0.71 -1.98 8.96
CA ARG A 358 0.50 -1.23 9.32
C ARG A 358 0.99 -1.66 10.71
N ASN A 359 0.56 -0.95 11.77
CA ASN A 359 0.71 -1.33 13.18
C ASN A 359 -0.53 -0.83 13.96
N CYS A 360 -1.67 -1.50 13.98
CA CYS A 360 -2.06 -2.49 12.98
C CYS A 360 -3.03 -1.87 11.96
N HIS A 361 -4.19 -1.29 12.41
CA HIS A 361 -5.20 -0.80 11.49
C HIS A 361 -6.09 0.32 12.06
N THR A 362 -6.81 1.00 11.18
CA THR A 362 -7.96 1.88 11.49
C THR A 362 -9.23 1.39 10.79
N SER A 363 -9.10 0.47 9.84
CA SER A 363 -10.21 -0.30 9.26
C SER A 363 -9.81 -1.76 9.12
N ASN A 364 -10.78 -2.68 9.28
CA ASN A 364 -10.60 -4.13 9.20
C ASN A 364 -11.80 -4.80 8.51
N LEU A 365 -12.09 -4.41 7.25
CA LEU A 365 -13.32 -4.85 6.56
C LEU A 365 -13.34 -6.36 6.26
N ASN A 366 -12.21 -7.04 6.33
CA ASN A 366 -12.10 -8.50 6.22
C ASN A 366 -12.04 -9.21 7.59
N GLY A 367 -12.35 -8.51 8.68
CA GLY A 367 -12.43 -9.06 10.03
C GLY A 367 -13.62 -10.00 10.26
N GLN A 368 -13.81 -10.42 11.49
CA GLN A 368 -14.88 -11.31 11.89
C GLN A 368 -16.26 -10.64 11.78
N TYR A 369 -17.27 -11.40 11.34
CA TYR A 369 -18.65 -10.92 11.31
C TYR A 369 -19.30 -11.07 12.68
N LEU A 370 -19.14 -10.08 13.58
CA LEU A 370 -19.53 -10.14 15.01
C LEU A 370 -20.92 -9.54 15.31
N LYS A 371 -21.61 -9.00 14.31
CA LYS A 371 -23.00 -8.50 14.38
C LYS A 371 -23.20 -7.38 15.39
N GLY A 372 -22.63 -6.20 15.13
CA GLY A 372 -22.80 -5.00 15.96
C GLY A 372 -21.81 -4.94 17.11
N HIS A 373 -22.27 -4.48 18.28
CA HIS A 373 -21.40 -4.35 19.45
C HIS A 373 -20.83 -5.68 19.94
N HIS A 374 -19.54 -5.70 20.24
CA HIS A 374 -18.82 -6.87 20.75
C HIS A 374 -17.80 -6.50 21.82
N THR A 375 -17.41 -7.47 22.65
CA THR A 375 -16.49 -7.29 23.79
C THR A 375 -15.02 -7.40 23.44
N SER A 376 -14.69 -8.10 22.35
CA SER A 376 -13.33 -8.14 21.81
C SER A 376 -12.94 -6.76 21.25
N TYR A 377 -11.66 -6.53 21.07
CA TYR A 377 -11.16 -5.24 20.60
C TYR A 377 -10.64 -5.36 19.17
N ALA A 378 -11.23 -4.59 18.26
CA ALA A 378 -10.73 -4.31 16.92
C ALA A 378 -10.61 -5.54 15.98
N ASP A 379 -11.31 -6.65 16.24
CA ASP A 379 -11.24 -7.90 15.45
C ASP A 379 -12.48 -8.17 14.59
N GLY A 380 -13.45 -7.23 14.61
CA GLY A 380 -14.66 -7.26 13.79
C GLY A 380 -14.46 -6.66 12.39
N ILE A 381 -15.59 -6.49 11.68
CA ILE A 381 -15.67 -5.69 10.45
C ILE A 381 -15.75 -4.22 10.86
N GLU A 382 -14.62 -3.53 10.87
CA GLU A 382 -14.53 -2.24 11.54
C GLU A 382 -14.13 -1.10 10.63
N TRP A 383 -14.73 0.06 10.92
CA TRP A 383 -14.37 1.36 10.37
C TRP A 383 -14.31 2.37 11.51
N SER A 384 -13.10 2.54 12.12
CA SER A 384 -12.95 3.18 13.42
C SER A 384 -13.40 4.63 13.47
N SER A 385 -13.31 5.38 12.37
CA SER A 385 -13.76 6.78 12.31
C SER A 385 -15.28 6.93 12.29
N TRP A 386 -16.05 5.86 12.06
CA TRP A 386 -17.50 5.88 12.06
C TRP A 386 -18.11 5.20 13.31
N THR A 387 -17.79 3.93 13.55
CA THR A 387 -18.40 3.12 14.61
C THR A 387 -17.46 2.74 15.75
N GLY A 388 -16.18 3.12 15.67
CA GLY A 388 -15.17 2.80 16.69
C GLY A 388 -14.58 1.39 16.54
N TRP A 389 -14.06 0.85 17.67
CA TRP A 389 -13.25 -0.37 17.73
C TRP A 389 -13.95 -1.59 18.30
N GLN A 390 -15.21 -1.44 18.69
CA GLN A 390 -16.01 -2.49 19.33
C GLN A 390 -17.39 -2.63 18.69
N TYR A 391 -17.46 -2.35 17.38
CA TYR A 391 -18.67 -2.48 16.59
C TYR A 391 -18.35 -3.09 15.23
N SER A 392 -18.83 -4.31 14.99
CA SER A 392 -18.71 -5.00 13.70
C SER A 392 -19.89 -4.67 12.79
N LEU A 393 -19.59 -4.09 11.63
CA LEU A 393 -20.57 -3.62 10.65
C LEU A 393 -21.44 -4.76 10.10
N LYS A 394 -22.66 -4.44 9.71
CA LYS A 394 -23.65 -5.33 9.10
C LYS A 394 -23.31 -5.59 7.64
N PHE A 395 -22.98 -4.53 6.91
CA PHE A 395 -22.69 -4.59 5.48
C PHE A 395 -21.48 -3.72 5.13
N THR A 396 -20.64 -4.23 4.23
CA THR A 396 -19.61 -3.46 3.56
C THR A 396 -19.50 -3.87 2.11
N GLU A 397 -19.30 -2.92 1.22
CA GLU A 397 -19.02 -3.19 -0.18
C GLU A 397 -17.95 -2.24 -0.71
N MET A 398 -16.81 -2.82 -1.12
CA MET A 398 -15.76 -2.10 -1.82
C MET A 398 -15.94 -2.28 -3.32
N LYS A 399 -15.94 -1.19 -4.05
CA LYS A 399 -16.12 -1.19 -5.52
C LYS A 399 -15.26 -0.14 -6.19
N ILE A 400 -14.77 -0.45 -7.36
CA ILE A 400 -13.83 0.38 -8.12
C ILE A 400 -14.39 0.73 -9.50
N ARG A 401 -13.99 1.89 -10.02
CA ARG A 401 -14.36 2.38 -11.33
C ARG A 401 -13.24 3.24 -11.91
N PRO A 402 -12.97 3.22 -13.23
CA PRO A 402 -12.02 4.16 -13.82
C PRO A 402 -12.51 5.60 -13.66
N VAL A 403 -11.60 6.49 -13.26
CA VAL A 403 -11.88 7.92 -13.13
C VAL A 403 -12.22 8.49 -14.51
N LYS A 404 -13.29 9.24 -14.60
CA LYS A 404 -13.67 9.92 -15.85
C LYS A 404 -12.63 10.99 -16.16
N THR A 405 -11.86 10.84 -17.22
CA THR A 405 -11.09 11.93 -17.79
C THR A 405 -12.09 12.90 -18.45
N GLU A 406 -12.26 14.07 -17.88
CA GLU A 406 -12.92 15.17 -18.57
C GLU A 406 -12.07 15.51 -19.81
N ASN A 407 -12.61 15.23 -20.99
CA ASN A 407 -12.04 15.62 -22.28
C ASN A 407 -12.44 17.07 -22.60
#